data_66e6acc8b05e6532b72bc9cbb7072768
#
_entry.id   66e6acc8b05e6532b72bc9cbb7072768
#
_cell.length_a   1.000
_cell.length_b   1.000
_cell.length_c   1.000
_cell.angle_alpha   90.00
_cell.angle_beta   90.00
_cell.angle_gamma   90.00
#
_symmetry.space_group_name_H-M   'P 1'
#
loop_
_entity.id
_entity.type
_entity.pdbx_description
1 polymer ?
#
loop_
_entity_poly.entity_id
_entity_poly.type
_entity_poly.pdbx_seq_one_letter_code
_entity_poly.pdbx_strand_id
1 'polypeptide(L)'
;MLHIERFVNELMTSNCYVVYDDDTKRCIAIDPGSEKSLREIEFIEKKALSLDFIFITHEHTDHNWGVNALRTHFTGSKLICSEVCSRHVKKANRAYFLLYYDDPNYRYEIAPADFFAREDQICEWSGYQIKFFFTPGHSFGSICIDIDGMLFTGDTIMPYKPYFNGRDSNQDDWEESIKHILNIFQPNTTICPGHGDILTLGEWANTKY
;
A
#
# COMPACT_ATOMS: atom_id res chain seq x y z
N MET A 1 -13.33 15.22 8.91
CA MET A 1 -12.03 14.95 9.62
C MET A 1 -11.45 13.64 9.09
N LEU A 2 -10.13 13.61 8.78
CA LEU A 2 -9.44 12.45 8.25
C LEU A 2 -9.18 11.42 9.35
N HIS A 3 -9.46 10.16 9.06
CA HIS A 3 -9.27 9.00 9.93
C HIS A 3 -8.60 7.87 9.18
N ILE A 4 -7.97 6.95 9.93
CA ILE A 4 -7.45 5.70 9.40
C ILE A 4 -7.99 4.52 10.22
N GLU A 5 -8.25 3.41 9.53
CA GLU A 5 -8.49 2.10 10.13
C GLU A 5 -7.47 1.12 9.54
N ARG A 6 -6.80 0.35 10.40
CA ARG A 6 -5.80 -0.64 10.00
C ARG A 6 -6.37 -2.04 10.11
N PHE A 7 -6.23 -2.82 9.05
CA PHE A 7 -6.54 -4.24 9.00
C PHE A 7 -5.26 -5.03 8.77
N VAL A 8 -5.00 -6.03 9.59
CA VAL A 8 -3.89 -6.95 9.36
C VAL A 8 -4.36 -8.04 8.42
N ASN A 9 -3.76 -8.14 7.24
CA ASN A 9 -4.11 -9.12 6.23
C ASN A 9 -3.76 -10.55 6.67
N GLU A 10 -4.46 -11.53 6.11
CA GLU A 10 -4.26 -12.95 6.44
C GLU A 10 -2.92 -13.46 5.88
N LEU A 11 -2.54 -12.98 4.69
CA LEU A 11 -1.31 -13.35 4.03
C LEU A 11 -0.15 -12.51 4.57
N MET A 12 0.88 -13.15 5.11
CA MET A 12 2.13 -12.53 5.60
C MET A 12 1.95 -11.42 6.64
N THR A 13 0.75 -11.25 7.22
CA THR A 13 0.44 -10.22 8.20
C THR A 13 0.73 -8.78 7.74
N SER A 14 0.62 -8.53 6.44
CA SER A 14 0.71 -7.19 5.89
C SER A 14 -0.44 -6.30 6.37
N ASN A 15 -0.27 -5.00 6.31
CA ASN A 15 -1.28 -4.03 6.71
C ASN A 15 -2.05 -3.51 5.50
N CYS A 16 -3.38 -3.55 5.59
CA CYS A 16 -4.27 -2.74 4.76
C CYS A 16 -4.76 -1.54 5.58
N TYR A 17 -4.83 -0.38 4.97
CA TYR A 17 -5.38 0.83 5.59
C TYR A 17 -6.60 1.31 4.83
N VAL A 18 -7.67 1.64 5.55
CA VAL A 18 -8.79 2.42 5.02
C VAL A 18 -8.68 3.83 5.59
N VAL A 19 -8.31 4.77 4.71
CA VAL A 19 -8.27 6.21 5.02
C VAL A 19 -9.61 6.80 4.63
N TYR A 20 -10.27 7.50 5.54
CA TYR A 20 -11.62 8.01 5.27
C TYR A 20 -11.86 9.38 5.90
N ASP A 21 -12.74 10.14 5.26
CA ASP A 21 -13.23 11.40 5.79
C ASP A 21 -14.71 11.30 6.20
N ASP A 22 -14.97 11.54 7.48
CA ASP A 22 -16.32 11.42 8.04
C ASP A 22 -17.29 12.48 7.50
N ASP A 23 -16.80 13.64 7.05
CA ASP A 23 -17.64 14.73 6.58
C ASP A 23 -18.12 14.46 5.14
N THR A 24 -17.23 14.02 4.26
CA THR A 24 -17.56 13.72 2.84
C THR A 24 -18.03 12.28 2.63
N LYS A 25 -17.85 11.40 3.61
CA LYS A 25 -18.14 9.95 3.50
C LYS A 25 -17.41 9.27 2.37
N ARG A 26 -16.20 9.72 2.07
CA ARG A 26 -15.33 9.13 1.05
C ARG A 26 -14.18 8.38 1.71
N CYS A 27 -13.66 7.35 1.03
CA CYS A 27 -12.51 6.60 1.53
C CYS A 27 -11.57 6.14 0.41
N ILE A 28 -10.36 5.77 0.84
CA ILE A 28 -9.29 5.16 0.06
C ILE A 28 -8.87 3.88 0.78
N ALA A 29 -8.72 2.77 0.06
CA ALA A 29 -8.08 1.56 0.57
C ALA A 29 -6.62 1.51 0.10
N ILE A 30 -5.69 1.21 1.00
CA ILE A 30 -4.25 1.09 0.68
C ILE A 30 -3.80 -0.33 1.04
N ASP A 31 -3.17 -1.01 0.09
CA ASP A 31 -2.62 -2.36 0.21
C ASP A 31 -3.63 -3.42 0.70
N PRO A 32 -4.76 -3.64 0.00
CA PRO A 32 -5.73 -4.68 0.36
C PRO A 32 -5.14 -6.07 0.06
N GLY A 33 -4.47 -6.67 1.03
CA GLY A 33 -3.73 -7.94 0.88
C GLY A 33 -4.54 -9.20 1.20
N SER A 34 -5.75 -9.09 1.73
CA SER A 34 -6.64 -10.24 1.99
C SER A 34 -7.51 -10.55 0.77
N GLU A 35 -7.55 -11.82 0.30
CA GLU A 35 -8.19 -12.23 -0.95
C GLU A 35 -9.61 -11.68 -1.14
N LYS A 36 -10.44 -11.78 -0.13
CA LYS A 36 -11.85 -11.38 -0.19
C LYS A 36 -12.12 -9.99 0.36
N SER A 37 -11.15 -9.38 1.04
CA SER A 37 -11.28 -8.08 1.72
C SER A 37 -12.58 -7.90 2.51
N LEU A 38 -13.05 -8.96 3.16
CA LEU A 38 -14.38 -8.97 3.81
C LEU A 38 -14.47 -7.95 4.94
N ARG A 39 -13.40 -7.79 5.73
CA ARG A 39 -13.40 -6.86 6.87
C ARG A 39 -13.38 -5.41 6.41
N GLU A 40 -12.63 -5.13 5.36
CA GLU A 40 -12.56 -3.81 4.73
C GLU A 40 -13.93 -3.44 4.09
N ILE A 41 -14.55 -4.37 3.37
CA ILE A 41 -15.89 -4.21 2.78
C ILE A 41 -16.91 -3.94 3.87
N GLU A 42 -16.99 -4.80 4.90
CA GLU A 42 -17.93 -4.63 6.02
C GLU A 42 -17.75 -3.28 6.74
N PHE A 43 -16.51 -2.87 6.95
CA PHE A 43 -16.20 -1.58 7.58
C PHE A 43 -16.69 -0.39 6.73
N ILE A 44 -16.38 -0.40 5.42
CA ILE A 44 -16.76 0.65 4.48
C ILE A 44 -18.29 0.76 4.40
N GLU A 45 -19.00 -0.37 4.30
CA GLU A 45 -20.46 -0.40 4.27
C GLU A 45 -21.09 0.06 5.59
N LYS A 46 -20.60 -0.43 6.73
CA LYS A 46 -21.11 -0.05 8.06
C LYS A 46 -20.98 1.43 8.33
N LYS A 47 -19.93 2.08 7.83
CA LYS A 47 -19.71 3.53 7.93
C LYS A 47 -20.41 4.32 6.83
N ALA A 48 -21.07 3.64 5.87
CA ALA A 48 -21.69 4.25 4.69
C ALA A 48 -20.69 5.10 3.89
N LEU A 49 -19.47 4.60 3.69
CA LEU A 49 -18.42 5.26 2.94
C LEU A 49 -18.49 4.90 1.45
N SER A 50 -18.02 5.82 0.60
CA SER A 50 -17.80 5.58 -0.82
C SER A 50 -16.30 5.34 -1.07
N LEU A 51 -15.95 4.19 -1.61
CA LEU A 51 -14.56 3.88 -1.97
C LEU A 51 -14.22 4.53 -3.32
N ASP A 52 -13.35 5.54 -3.29
CA ASP A 52 -12.91 6.25 -4.49
C ASP A 52 -11.69 5.61 -5.13
N PHE A 53 -10.68 5.32 -4.30
CA PHE A 53 -9.39 4.82 -4.76
C PHE A 53 -8.96 3.58 -4.00
N ILE A 54 -8.26 2.71 -4.73
CA ILE A 54 -7.46 1.63 -4.18
C ILE A 54 -6.01 1.96 -4.55
N PHE A 55 -5.15 2.14 -3.56
CA PHE A 55 -3.73 2.34 -3.77
C PHE A 55 -2.96 1.06 -3.48
N ILE A 56 -1.94 0.78 -4.28
CA ILE A 56 -0.96 -0.27 -4.03
C ILE A 56 0.40 0.38 -3.94
N THR A 57 1.09 0.16 -2.82
CA THR A 57 2.44 0.68 -2.60
C THR A 57 3.46 -0.04 -3.45
N HIS A 58 3.30 -1.35 -3.67
CA HIS A 58 4.18 -2.17 -4.49
C HIS A 58 3.53 -3.49 -4.96
N GLU A 59 4.21 -4.24 -5.80
CA GLU A 59 3.65 -5.38 -6.54
C GLU A 59 3.54 -6.69 -5.76
N HIS A 60 3.96 -6.80 -4.50
CA HIS A 60 3.89 -8.05 -3.75
C HIS A 60 2.44 -8.44 -3.44
N THR A 61 2.18 -9.74 -3.51
CA THR A 61 0.80 -10.29 -3.48
C THR A 61 0.07 -10.00 -2.18
N ASP A 62 0.77 -10.00 -1.07
CA ASP A 62 0.21 -9.69 0.25
C ASP A 62 -0.20 -8.22 0.44
N HIS A 63 0.09 -7.35 -0.55
CA HIS A 63 -0.37 -5.97 -0.61
C HIS A 63 -1.47 -5.72 -1.66
N ASN A 64 -1.77 -6.71 -2.50
CA ASN A 64 -2.70 -6.48 -3.62
C ASN A 64 -3.75 -7.58 -3.84
N TRP A 65 -3.72 -8.66 -3.06
CA TRP A 65 -4.57 -9.83 -3.29
C TRP A 65 -6.08 -9.54 -3.22
N GLY A 66 -6.49 -8.54 -2.43
CA GLY A 66 -7.89 -8.13 -2.27
C GLY A 66 -8.40 -7.10 -3.31
N VAL A 67 -7.53 -6.61 -4.20
CA VAL A 67 -7.90 -5.56 -5.17
C VAL A 67 -9.13 -5.93 -5.99
N ASN A 68 -9.18 -7.16 -6.51
CA ASN A 68 -10.31 -7.60 -7.33
C ASN A 68 -11.61 -7.68 -6.52
N ALA A 69 -11.57 -8.08 -5.26
CA ALA A 69 -12.73 -8.12 -4.38
C ALA A 69 -13.28 -6.72 -4.16
N LEU A 70 -12.43 -5.74 -3.82
CA LEU A 70 -12.83 -4.35 -3.64
C LEU A 70 -13.38 -3.74 -4.93
N ARG A 71 -12.72 -3.93 -6.08
CA ARG A 71 -13.20 -3.41 -7.38
C ARG A 71 -14.51 -4.02 -7.83
N THR A 72 -14.75 -5.29 -7.51
CA THR A 72 -16.01 -5.96 -7.84
C THR A 72 -17.14 -5.43 -6.97
N HIS A 73 -16.89 -5.23 -5.69
CA HIS A 73 -17.88 -4.75 -4.73
C HIS A 73 -18.18 -3.24 -4.90
N PHE A 74 -17.11 -2.44 -5.05
CA PHE A 74 -17.18 -0.98 -5.24
C PHE A 74 -16.80 -0.61 -6.68
N THR A 75 -17.70 -0.82 -7.62
CA THR A 75 -17.46 -0.72 -9.08
C THR A 75 -17.01 0.66 -9.56
N GLY A 76 -17.19 1.71 -8.74
CA GLY A 76 -16.72 3.08 -9.03
C GLY A 76 -15.25 3.34 -8.67
N SER A 77 -14.64 2.48 -7.85
CA SER A 77 -13.29 2.68 -7.34
C SER A 77 -12.23 2.59 -8.44
N LYS A 78 -11.14 3.37 -8.29
CA LYS A 78 -10.03 3.43 -9.25
C LYS A 78 -8.74 2.91 -8.61
N LEU A 79 -8.05 2.02 -9.33
CA LEU A 79 -6.76 1.50 -8.91
C LEU A 79 -5.63 2.46 -9.32
N ILE A 80 -4.78 2.81 -8.36
CA ILE A 80 -3.61 3.67 -8.56
C ILE A 80 -2.38 3.01 -7.94
N CYS A 81 -1.29 2.94 -8.69
CA CYS A 81 0.04 2.52 -8.23
C CYS A 81 1.11 3.08 -9.19
N SER A 82 2.38 2.78 -8.95
CA SER A 82 3.43 3.11 -9.92
C SER A 82 3.23 2.33 -11.23
N GLU A 83 3.73 2.86 -12.34
CA GLU A 83 3.67 2.17 -13.64
C GLU A 83 4.42 0.82 -13.59
N VAL A 84 5.53 0.77 -12.86
CA VAL A 84 6.33 -0.45 -12.65
C VAL A 84 5.51 -1.48 -11.89
N CYS A 85 4.91 -1.10 -10.76
CA CYS A 85 4.00 -1.95 -9.99
C CYS A 85 2.88 -2.50 -10.88
N SER A 86 2.18 -1.64 -11.62
CA SER A 86 1.07 -2.05 -12.51
C SER A 86 1.46 -3.07 -13.58
N ARG A 87 2.71 -3.03 -14.06
CA ARG A 87 3.22 -4.02 -15.02
C ARG A 87 3.51 -5.37 -14.37
N HIS A 88 3.90 -5.38 -13.09
CA HIS A 88 4.33 -6.58 -12.37
C HIS A 88 3.19 -7.29 -11.63
N VAL A 89 2.19 -6.57 -11.09
CA VAL A 89 1.04 -7.19 -10.40
C VAL A 89 0.23 -8.15 -11.29
N LYS A 90 0.37 -8.08 -12.61
CA LYS A 90 -0.26 -9.02 -13.55
C LYS A 90 0.26 -10.46 -13.43
N LYS A 91 1.43 -10.62 -12.80
CA LYS A 91 2.07 -11.93 -12.64
C LYS A 91 1.88 -12.38 -11.21
N ALA A 92 0.73 -12.98 -10.90
CA ALA A 92 0.54 -13.67 -9.63
C ALA A 92 1.78 -14.50 -9.28
N ASN A 93 2.36 -14.26 -8.13
CA ASN A 93 3.50 -15.05 -7.67
C ASN A 93 2.98 -16.44 -7.26
N ARG A 94 3.01 -17.40 -8.19
CA ARG A 94 2.55 -18.78 -8.00
C ARG A 94 3.15 -19.42 -6.74
N ALA A 95 4.36 -19.04 -6.35
CA ALA A 95 5.02 -19.59 -5.17
C ALA A 95 4.28 -19.22 -3.88
N TYR A 96 3.73 -17.99 -3.79
CA TYR A 96 2.91 -17.56 -2.65
C TYR A 96 1.62 -18.37 -2.53
N PHE A 97 0.93 -18.59 -3.65
CA PHE A 97 -0.34 -19.31 -3.65
C PHE A 97 -0.16 -20.80 -3.34
N LEU A 98 0.96 -21.43 -3.71
CA LEU A 98 1.26 -22.81 -3.35
C LEU A 98 1.42 -23.03 -1.82
N LEU A 99 1.72 -21.97 -1.06
CA LEU A 99 1.77 -22.04 0.39
C LEU A 99 0.39 -21.97 1.05
N TYR A 100 -0.61 -21.37 0.38
CA TYR A 100 -1.94 -21.11 0.91
C TYR A 100 -3.05 -21.89 0.21
N TYR A 101 -2.84 -22.30 -1.06
CA TYR A 101 -3.77 -23.08 -1.85
C TYR A 101 -3.08 -24.28 -2.45
N ASP A 102 -3.55 -25.46 -2.10
CA ASP A 102 -3.16 -26.72 -2.76
C ASP A 102 -3.93 -26.91 -4.09
N ASP A 103 -4.12 -25.81 -4.83
CA ASP A 103 -4.75 -25.81 -6.13
C ASP A 103 -3.78 -25.32 -7.21
N PRO A 104 -3.24 -26.25 -8.04
CA PRO A 104 -2.33 -25.89 -9.11
C PRO A 104 -3.00 -25.06 -10.23
N ASN A 105 -4.34 -24.98 -10.23
CA ASN A 105 -5.13 -24.22 -11.21
C ASN A 105 -5.51 -22.83 -10.70
N TYR A 106 -5.24 -22.51 -9.44
CA TYR A 106 -5.53 -21.17 -8.89
C TYR A 106 -4.84 -20.10 -9.74
N ARG A 107 -5.61 -19.11 -10.12
CA ARG A 107 -5.14 -17.96 -10.92
C ARG A 107 -5.67 -16.70 -10.29
N TYR A 108 -4.79 -15.73 -10.20
CA TYR A 108 -5.09 -14.39 -9.73
C TYR A 108 -4.45 -13.40 -10.69
N GLU A 109 -5.26 -12.55 -11.27
CA GLU A 109 -4.82 -11.48 -12.18
C GLU A 109 -5.51 -10.18 -11.80
N ILE A 110 -4.76 -9.11 -11.67
CA ILE A 110 -5.30 -7.76 -11.49
C ILE A 110 -5.26 -7.06 -12.84
N ALA A 111 -6.37 -6.41 -13.21
CA ALA A 111 -6.38 -5.51 -14.36
C ALA A 111 -5.38 -4.35 -14.12
N PRO A 112 -4.80 -3.78 -15.18
CA PRO A 112 -3.91 -2.63 -15.06
C PRO A 112 -4.51 -1.52 -14.21
N ALA A 113 -3.65 -0.72 -13.57
CA ALA A 113 -4.08 0.45 -12.85
C ALA A 113 -4.83 1.43 -13.77
N ASP A 114 -5.86 2.08 -13.21
CA ASP A 114 -6.62 3.11 -13.93
C ASP A 114 -5.77 4.37 -14.13
N PHE A 115 -4.91 4.67 -13.14
CA PHE A 115 -3.98 5.80 -13.17
C PHE A 115 -2.63 5.40 -12.59
N PHE A 116 -1.56 6.07 -13.06
CA PHE A 116 -0.24 5.90 -12.49
C PHE A 116 0.10 7.03 -11.54
N ALA A 117 0.63 6.68 -10.37
CA ALA A 117 1.25 7.62 -9.45
C ALA A 117 2.41 8.35 -10.13
N ARG A 118 2.57 9.64 -9.86
CA ARG A 118 3.65 10.49 -10.34
C ARG A 118 4.21 11.31 -9.19
N GLU A 119 5.51 11.35 -9.05
CA GLU A 119 6.21 11.99 -7.95
C GLU A 119 6.05 13.52 -7.93
N ASP A 120 5.89 14.12 -9.07
CA ASP A 120 5.73 15.56 -9.24
C ASP A 120 4.27 16.04 -9.16
N GLN A 121 3.33 15.12 -8.94
CA GLN A 121 1.91 15.43 -8.94
C GLN A 121 1.33 15.43 -7.53
N ILE A 122 0.67 16.53 -7.18
CA ILE A 122 -0.19 16.61 -6.01
C ILE A 122 -1.62 16.34 -6.46
N CYS A 123 -2.25 15.32 -5.89
CA CYS A 123 -3.66 15.03 -6.09
C CYS A 123 -4.47 15.57 -4.90
N GLU A 124 -5.59 16.21 -5.17
CA GLU A 124 -6.52 16.61 -4.12
C GLU A 124 -7.66 15.59 -3.99
N TRP A 125 -7.95 15.20 -2.76
CA TRP A 125 -9.02 14.28 -2.43
C TRP A 125 -9.71 14.71 -1.13
N SER A 126 -11.01 14.95 -1.15
CA SER A 126 -11.81 15.36 0.02
C SER A 126 -11.25 16.58 0.78
N GLY A 127 -10.52 17.47 0.10
CA GLY A 127 -9.84 18.62 0.70
C GLY A 127 -8.46 18.33 1.27
N TYR A 128 -7.96 17.10 1.16
CA TYR A 128 -6.62 16.67 1.57
C TYR A 128 -5.69 16.53 0.38
N GLN A 129 -4.40 16.75 0.59
CA GLN A 129 -3.38 16.53 -0.43
C GLN A 129 -2.85 15.11 -0.38
N ILE A 130 -2.75 14.47 -1.56
CA ILE A 130 -2.08 13.18 -1.74
C ILE A 130 -0.84 13.41 -2.57
N LYS A 131 0.30 12.91 -2.09
CA LYS A 131 1.60 12.96 -2.78
C LYS A 131 2.20 11.56 -2.84
N PHE A 132 2.91 11.29 -3.92
CA PHE A 132 3.58 10.01 -4.15
C PHE A 132 5.09 10.24 -4.21
N PHE A 133 5.84 9.38 -3.55
CA PHE A 133 7.30 9.37 -3.53
C PHE A 133 7.79 8.03 -4.04
N PHE A 134 8.58 8.01 -5.09
CA PHE A 134 9.13 6.78 -5.62
C PHE A 134 10.27 6.32 -4.73
N THR A 135 10.13 5.12 -4.20
CA THR A 135 11.06 4.54 -3.22
C THR A 135 11.47 3.12 -3.65
N PRO A 136 12.11 2.98 -4.85
CA PRO A 136 12.58 1.67 -5.27
C PRO A 136 13.58 1.10 -4.28
N GLY A 137 13.67 -0.23 -4.25
CA GLY A 137 14.64 -0.94 -3.43
C GLY A 137 14.09 -2.22 -2.82
N HIS A 138 13.05 -2.18 -1.98
CA HIS A 138 12.33 -3.38 -1.56
C HIS A 138 11.69 -4.08 -2.78
N SER A 139 11.07 -3.31 -3.64
CA SER A 139 10.71 -3.71 -5.00
C SER A 139 11.00 -2.57 -5.97
N PHE A 140 11.05 -2.84 -7.27
CA PHE A 140 11.26 -1.79 -8.27
C PHE A 140 10.06 -0.86 -8.44
N GLY A 141 8.87 -1.34 -8.08
CA GLY A 141 7.62 -0.58 -8.17
C GLY A 141 7.24 0.17 -6.90
N SER A 142 8.05 0.11 -5.84
CA SER A 142 7.73 0.67 -4.53
C SER A 142 7.54 2.18 -4.55
N ILE A 143 6.48 2.63 -3.88
CA ILE A 143 6.17 4.03 -3.61
C ILE A 143 5.76 4.22 -2.15
N CYS A 144 6.07 5.38 -1.59
CA CYS A 144 5.43 5.89 -0.38
C CYS A 144 4.32 6.87 -0.76
N ILE A 145 3.25 6.92 0.03
CA ILE A 145 2.07 7.74 -0.22
C ILE A 145 1.85 8.64 0.99
N ASP A 146 1.96 9.96 0.82
CA ASP A 146 1.62 10.93 1.85
C ASP A 146 0.17 11.39 1.68
N ILE A 147 -0.63 11.25 2.72
CA ILE A 147 -1.99 11.79 2.79
C ILE A 147 -2.06 12.68 4.03
N ASP A 148 -1.99 13.98 3.83
CA ASP A 148 -2.11 15.00 4.88
C ASP A 148 -1.16 14.76 6.07
N GLY A 149 0.11 14.38 5.79
CA GLY A 149 1.15 14.16 6.79
C GLY A 149 1.19 12.75 7.41
N MET A 150 0.35 11.84 6.95
CA MET A 150 0.45 10.40 7.23
C MET A 150 1.14 9.71 6.06
N LEU A 151 2.29 9.10 6.31
CA LEU A 151 3.10 8.46 5.28
C LEU A 151 2.89 6.94 5.28
N PHE A 152 2.21 6.43 4.24
CA PHE A 152 2.03 5.00 3.98
C PHE A 152 3.23 4.51 3.19
N THR A 153 4.05 3.69 3.81
CA THR A 153 5.38 3.35 3.29
C THR A 153 5.48 2.00 2.61
N GLY A 154 4.40 1.21 2.65
CA GLY A 154 4.54 -0.20 2.27
C GLY A 154 5.76 -0.80 2.96
N ASP A 155 6.55 -1.55 2.25
CA ASP A 155 7.73 -2.25 2.76
C ASP A 155 9.03 -1.45 2.63
N THR A 156 8.94 -0.18 2.23
CA THR A 156 10.12 0.71 2.19
C THR A 156 10.61 1.02 3.61
N ILE A 157 9.69 1.37 4.53
CA ILE A 157 9.96 1.62 5.95
C ILE A 157 9.06 0.73 6.79
N MET A 158 9.67 -0.20 7.54
CA MET A 158 9.02 -1.15 8.45
C MET A 158 9.75 -1.18 9.79
N PRO A 159 9.16 -1.72 10.87
CA PRO A 159 9.85 -1.90 12.16
C PRO A 159 11.09 -2.79 12.11
N TYR A 160 11.34 -3.46 11.00
CA TYR A 160 12.51 -4.31 10.74
C TYR A 160 13.05 -4.08 9.33
N LYS A 161 14.31 -4.48 9.10
CA LYS A 161 14.97 -4.30 7.80
C LYS A 161 14.30 -5.16 6.71
N PRO A 162 13.98 -4.60 5.52
CA PRO A 162 13.47 -5.37 4.40
C PRO A 162 14.43 -6.49 3.97
N TYR A 163 13.87 -7.58 3.48
CA TYR A 163 14.66 -8.63 2.83
C TYR A 163 14.91 -8.26 1.36
N PHE A 164 16.15 -8.44 0.91
CA PHE A 164 16.55 -8.20 -0.48
C PHE A 164 16.95 -9.52 -1.12
N ASN A 165 16.24 -9.92 -2.18
CA ASN A 165 16.45 -11.20 -2.89
C ASN A 165 17.30 -11.05 -4.17
N GLY A 166 17.63 -9.81 -4.57
CA GLY A 166 18.45 -9.50 -5.74
C GLY A 166 17.78 -9.73 -7.11
N ARG A 167 16.48 -10.07 -7.15
CA ARG A 167 15.74 -10.28 -8.41
C ARG A 167 14.84 -9.08 -8.76
N ASP A 168 14.06 -8.64 -7.79
CA ASP A 168 13.10 -7.53 -7.84
C ASP A 168 13.37 -6.47 -6.79
N SER A 169 14.48 -6.60 -6.07
CA SER A 169 14.93 -5.73 -4.99
C SER A 169 16.41 -5.38 -5.10
N ASN A 170 16.78 -4.19 -4.60
CA ASN A 170 18.14 -3.66 -4.58
C ASN A 170 18.36 -2.86 -3.29
N GLN A 171 19.39 -3.25 -2.52
CA GLN A 171 19.67 -2.58 -1.26
C GLN A 171 20.19 -1.16 -1.43
N ASP A 172 21.01 -0.89 -2.44
CA ASP A 172 21.58 0.46 -2.68
C ASP A 172 20.47 1.45 -3.05
N ASP A 173 19.53 1.03 -3.91
CA ASP A 173 18.35 1.83 -4.27
C ASP A 173 17.47 2.10 -3.03
N TRP A 174 17.30 1.09 -2.16
CA TRP A 174 16.56 1.26 -0.92
C TRP A 174 17.22 2.27 0.02
N GLU A 175 18.55 2.21 0.18
CA GLU A 175 19.30 3.16 1.01
C GLU A 175 19.17 4.60 0.48
N GLU A 176 19.15 4.78 -0.83
CA GLU A 176 18.91 6.08 -1.46
C GLU A 176 17.47 6.56 -1.23
N SER A 177 16.51 5.68 -1.38
CA SER A 177 15.08 5.97 -1.10
C SER A 177 14.87 6.38 0.35
N ILE A 178 15.50 5.69 1.31
CA ILE A 178 15.47 6.06 2.73
C ILE A 178 16.07 7.45 2.97
N LYS A 179 17.23 7.75 2.39
CA LYS A 179 17.85 9.07 2.50
C LYS A 179 16.93 10.17 1.94
N HIS A 180 16.26 9.88 0.83
CA HIS A 180 15.30 10.80 0.22
C HIS A 180 14.12 11.10 1.17
N ILE A 181 13.49 10.07 1.74
CA ILE A 181 12.40 10.23 2.70
C ILE A 181 12.85 10.99 3.95
N LEU A 182 13.99 10.65 4.53
CA LEU A 182 14.54 11.33 5.72
C LEU A 182 14.87 12.81 5.49
N ASN A 183 15.15 13.21 4.24
CA ASN A 183 15.40 14.62 3.89
C ASN A 183 14.11 15.44 3.75
N ILE A 184 12.98 14.80 3.45
CA ILE A 184 11.69 15.48 3.18
C ILE A 184 10.84 15.54 4.45
N PHE A 185 10.77 14.44 5.20
CA PHE A 185 9.84 14.30 6.31
C PHE A 185 10.50 14.55 7.66
N GLN A 186 9.70 15.09 8.58
CA GLN A 186 10.16 15.38 9.94
C GLN A 186 10.13 14.12 10.83
N PRO A 187 10.93 14.05 11.90
CA PRO A 187 10.94 12.90 12.80
C PRO A 187 9.58 12.54 13.43
N ASN A 188 8.68 13.50 13.58
CA ASN A 188 7.34 13.29 14.12
C ASN A 188 6.31 12.87 13.07
N THR A 189 6.70 12.68 11.81
CA THR A 189 5.82 12.16 10.76
C THR A 189 5.32 10.77 11.12
N THR A 190 4.01 10.57 11.06
CA THR A 190 3.39 9.27 11.29
C THR A 190 3.67 8.35 10.11
N ILE A 191 4.26 7.18 10.39
CA ILE A 191 4.55 6.12 9.44
C ILE A 191 3.49 5.03 9.59
N CYS A 192 2.84 4.71 8.47
CA CYS A 192 1.89 3.60 8.31
C CYS A 192 2.57 2.51 7.46
N PRO A 193 3.31 1.56 8.08
CA PRO A 193 4.13 0.59 7.36
C PRO A 193 3.30 -0.52 6.73
N GLY A 194 3.88 -1.22 5.75
CA GLY A 194 3.30 -2.41 5.15
C GLY A 194 3.17 -3.59 6.12
N HIS A 195 4.03 -3.65 7.14
CA HIS A 195 3.98 -4.65 8.20
C HIS A 195 4.31 -4.05 9.56
N GLY A 196 3.70 -4.61 10.62
CA GLY A 196 3.92 -4.19 12.00
C GLY A 196 3.08 -2.98 12.41
N ASP A 197 3.47 -2.33 13.50
CA ASP A 197 2.68 -1.25 14.08
C ASP A 197 3.02 0.12 13.47
N ILE A 198 2.05 1.03 13.54
CA ILE A 198 2.23 2.44 13.21
C ILE A 198 3.24 3.03 14.20
N LEU A 199 4.16 3.85 13.70
CA LEU A 199 5.23 4.47 14.46
C LEU A 199 5.54 5.86 13.87
N THR A 200 6.42 6.61 14.51
CA THR A 200 6.96 7.84 13.91
C THR A 200 8.24 7.56 13.13
N LEU A 201 8.55 8.42 12.17
CA LEU A 201 9.81 8.35 11.42
C LEU A 201 11.04 8.42 12.34
N GLY A 202 10.97 9.21 13.41
CA GLY A 202 12.04 9.32 14.42
C GLY A 202 12.20 8.05 15.24
N GLU A 203 11.12 7.40 15.65
CA GLU A 203 11.17 6.09 16.32
C GLU A 203 11.85 5.06 15.42
N TRP A 204 11.43 4.98 14.16
CA TRP A 204 12.05 4.09 13.19
C TRP A 204 13.54 4.39 12.98
N ALA A 205 13.91 5.66 12.77
CA ALA A 205 15.31 6.05 12.54
C ALA A 205 16.24 5.76 13.74
N ASN A 206 15.69 5.62 14.94
CA ASN A 206 16.42 5.23 16.14
C ASN A 206 16.53 3.71 16.32
N THR A 207 15.84 2.90 15.51
CA THR A 207 16.03 1.45 15.50
C THR A 207 17.40 1.15 14.91
N LYS A 208 18.20 0.37 15.64
CA LYS A 208 19.51 -0.10 15.13
C LYS A 208 19.24 -1.36 14.29
N TYR A 209 19.36 -1.25 12.98
CA TYR A 209 19.46 -2.40 12.09
C TYR A 209 20.92 -2.78 11.86
#